data_15d10a38c2ae7c89a903411fb050760d
#
_entry.id   15d10a38c2ae7c89a903411fb050760d
#
_cell.length_a   1.000
_cell.length_b   1.000
_cell.length_c   1.000
_cell.angle_alpha   90.00
_cell.angle_beta   90.00
_cell.angle_gamma   90.00
#
_symmetry.space_group_name_H-M   'P 1'
#
loop_
_entity.id
_entity.type
_entity.pdbx_description
1 polymer ?
#
loop_
_entity_poly.entity_id
_entity_poly.type
_entity_poly.pdbx_seq_one_letter_code
_entity_poly.pdbx_strand_id
1 'polypeptide(L)'
;VCGLLYSCDKFFEVDLKAQMDEEKVVNNEDYLARLWAGLYWAMENGFTAVGNGGYASACDEADNNQQSSSVQKFNTGSWNAQSNPDDLYSQFYQAIRSANDFLRLSDTVNNPQYTFREYEKGEPEKYATKVFNWHAYRLDASFLKAYYHFELWKRYGDIAIADKLLTESEALALERTPGQEVVEYIVHALDSLAPMYDELETMKNTQYTNGKWIDNQYGRITKGAVLALKARVLLYAASPLNSPSGQYDAELCDRAARAAADVINLGLYSTNISYRDMQFDRSSSNPENILDNRPNIGNFNSMETWNYPKGGSDQYVTTSVGNNATCPSQNLVDAYETVDGSAVDPDDPYANRDPRFYETILCNGDTFNDATVESFVGGLAGINNTN
;
A
#
# COMPACT_ATOMS: atom_id res chain seq x y z
N VAL A 1 -14.85 -59.40 -36.46
CA VAL A 1 -13.78 -58.77 -35.65
C VAL A 1 -14.45 -57.61 -34.91
N CYS A 2 -14.91 -57.89 -33.65
CA CYS A 2 -15.42 -56.85 -32.75
C CYS A 2 -14.24 -56.21 -32.02
N GLY A 3 -13.95 -54.95 -32.33
CA GLY A 3 -13.05 -54.12 -31.54
C GLY A 3 -13.74 -53.57 -30.31
N LEU A 4 -13.29 -53.98 -29.15
CA LEU A 4 -13.70 -53.42 -27.84
C LEU A 4 -13.05 -52.01 -27.73
N LEU A 5 -13.89 -50.97 -27.78
CA LEU A 5 -13.54 -49.62 -27.34
C LEU A 5 -13.53 -49.60 -25.83
N TYR A 6 -12.38 -49.73 -25.21
CA TYR A 6 -12.17 -49.30 -23.83
C TYR A 6 -12.19 -47.77 -23.79
N SER A 7 -13.30 -47.24 -23.31
CA SER A 7 -13.40 -45.83 -22.94
C SER A 7 -12.54 -45.58 -21.71
N CYS A 8 -11.57 -44.71 -21.80
CA CYS A 8 -10.80 -44.25 -20.65
C CYS A 8 -11.62 -43.21 -19.87
N ASP A 9 -12.59 -43.67 -19.08
CA ASP A 9 -13.37 -42.79 -18.18
C ASP A 9 -12.53 -42.12 -17.10
N LYS A 10 -11.32 -42.60 -16.87
CA LYS A 10 -10.41 -42.02 -15.86
C LYS A 10 -9.62 -40.76 -16.29
N PHE A 11 -9.72 -40.38 -17.56
CA PHE A 11 -8.96 -39.20 -18.05
C PHE A 11 -9.65 -37.88 -17.81
N PHE A 12 -10.91 -37.87 -17.40
CA PHE A 12 -11.70 -36.68 -17.06
C PHE A 12 -12.08 -36.58 -15.58
N GLU A 13 -11.63 -37.49 -14.73
CA GLU A 13 -11.66 -37.27 -13.30
C GLU A 13 -10.52 -36.26 -12.97
N VAL A 14 -10.81 -34.97 -13.13
CA VAL A 14 -10.04 -33.93 -12.46
C VAL A 14 -10.13 -34.22 -10.98
N ASP A 15 -9.01 -34.53 -10.35
CA ASP A 15 -8.93 -34.80 -8.92
C ASP A 15 -9.32 -33.51 -8.19
N LEU A 16 -10.62 -33.35 -7.90
CA LEU A 16 -11.19 -32.21 -7.15
C LEU A 16 -10.63 -32.08 -5.71
N LYS A 17 -9.68 -32.95 -5.33
CA LYS A 17 -8.94 -32.82 -4.08
C LYS A 17 -8.10 -31.55 -3.98
N ALA A 18 -7.83 -30.86 -5.08
CA ALA A 18 -7.18 -29.57 -5.09
C ALA A 18 -8.16 -28.38 -4.91
N GLN A 19 -9.46 -28.57 -5.15
CA GLN A 19 -10.45 -27.57 -4.80
C GLN A 19 -10.90 -27.81 -3.36
N MET A 20 -10.75 -26.81 -2.50
CA MET A 20 -11.29 -26.87 -1.15
C MET A 20 -12.82 -26.91 -1.27
N ASP A 21 -13.39 -28.07 -0.96
CA ASP A 21 -14.81 -28.29 -0.80
C ASP A 21 -15.35 -27.36 0.32
N GLU A 22 -16.55 -26.85 0.15
CA GLU A 22 -17.17 -25.91 1.09
C GLU A 22 -17.20 -26.49 2.53
N GLU A 23 -17.38 -27.81 2.66
CA GLU A 23 -17.32 -28.53 3.94
C GLU A 23 -15.93 -28.51 4.58
N LYS A 24 -14.86 -28.61 3.78
CA LYS A 24 -13.47 -28.52 4.26
C LYS A 24 -13.07 -27.08 4.65
N VAL A 25 -13.70 -26.12 4.02
CA VAL A 25 -13.52 -24.68 4.31
C VAL A 25 -14.11 -24.35 5.67
N VAL A 26 -15.33 -24.79 5.95
CA VAL A 26 -16.02 -24.53 7.22
C VAL A 26 -15.26 -25.13 8.40
N ASN A 27 -14.64 -26.30 8.21
CA ASN A 27 -13.90 -27.03 9.24
C ASN A 27 -12.43 -26.58 9.40
N ASN A 28 -11.92 -25.66 8.57
CA ASN A 28 -10.56 -25.16 8.70
C ASN A 28 -10.54 -23.89 9.54
N GLU A 29 -10.03 -23.99 10.77
CA GLU A 29 -9.96 -22.88 11.73
C GLU A 29 -9.23 -21.63 11.20
N ASP A 30 -8.26 -21.82 10.30
CA ASP A 30 -7.40 -20.72 9.79
C ASP A 30 -7.83 -20.24 8.39
N TYR A 31 -8.94 -20.73 7.87
CA TYR A 31 -9.33 -20.43 6.49
C TYR A 31 -9.56 -18.94 6.26
N LEU A 32 -10.36 -18.31 7.12
CA LEU A 32 -10.60 -16.86 7.03
C LEU A 32 -9.33 -16.04 7.22
N ALA A 33 -8.43 -16.46 8.10
CA ALA A 33 -7.16 -15.76 8.30
C ALA A 33 -6.30 -15.74 7.02
N ARG A 34 -6.28 -16.84 6.27
CA ARG A 34 -5.56 -16.93 4.99
C ARG A 34 -6.20 -16.08 3.91
N LEU A 35 -7.52 -16.09 3.80
CA LEU A 35 -8.25 -15.24 2.86
C LEU A 35 -8.06 -13.77 3.21
N TRP A 36 -8.18 -13.41 4.48
CA TRP A 36 -7.95 -12.06 4.97
C TRP A 36 -6.55 -11.55 4.64
N ALA A 37 -5.50 -12.33 4.92
CA ALA A 37 -4.13 -11.95 4.57
C ALA A 37 -3.98 -11.70 3.06
N GLY A 38 -4.68 -12.47 2.24
CA GLY A 38 -4.73 -12.29 0.80
C GLY A 38 -5.39 -10.99 0.35
N LEU A 39 -6.19 -10.32 1.16
CA LEU A 39 -6.86 -9.08 0.76
C LEU A 39 -5.91 -7.88 0.61
N TYR A 40 -4.75 -7.94 1.25
CA TYR A 40 -3.73 -6.88 1.20
C TYR A 40 -2.88 -6.89 -0.08
N TRP A 41 -2.98 -7.94 -0.92
CA TRP A 41 -2.09 -8.14 -2.08
C TRP A 41 -2.08 -6.99 -3.09
N ALA A 42 -3.19 -6.26 -3.21
CA ALA A 42 -3.33 -5.17 -4.17
C ALA A 42 -3.06 -3.80 -3.55
N MET A 43 -2.68 -3.72 -2.25
CA MET A 43 -2.24 -2.46 -1.67
C MET A 43 -0.98 -1.97 -2.39
N GLU A 44 -1.02 -0.71 -2.75
CA GLU A 44 0.02 -0.11 -3.58
C GLU A 44 1.36 -0.02 -2.83
N ASN A 45 2.42 -0.38 -3.52
CA ASN A 45 3.79 -0.07 -3.11
C ASN A 45 4.27 1.13 -3.95
N GLY A 46 4.17 2.33 -3.38
CA GLY A 46 4.51 3.57 -4.08
C GLY A 46 5.97 3.68 -4.54
N PHE A 47 6.88 2.87 -3.97
CA PHE A 47 8.29 2.89 -4.33
C PHE A 47 8.62 2.09 -5.60
N THR A 48 7.84 1.07 -5.90
CA THR A 48 8.09 0.19 -7.07
C THR A 48 6.90 0.12 -8.03
N ALA A 49 5.93 1.00 -7.85
CA ALA A 49 4.68 0.98 -8.60
C ALA A 49 4.89 1.14 -10.11
N VAL A 50 5.84 1.97 -10.51
CA VAL A 50 6.13 2.24 -11.92
C VAL A 50 7.61 2.04 -12.19
N GLY A 51 7.96 0.94 -12.84
CA GLY A 51 9.28 0.69 -13.43
C GLY A 51 10.46 0.74 -12.46
N ASN A 52 10.27 0.30 -11.21
CA ASN A 52 11.28 0.25 -10.15
C ASN A 52 11.85 1.62 -9.69
N GLY A 53 11.36 2.73 -10.23
CA GLY A 53 11.85 4.08 -9.91
C GLY A 53 10.89 4.90 -9.05
N GLY A 54 9.72 4.35 -8.72
CA GLY A 54 8.69 5.06 -8.00
C GLY A 54 8.11 6.25 -8.79
N TYR A 55 7.10 6.88 -8.21
CA TYR A 55 6.43 8.05 -8.83
C TYR A 55 7.31 9.31 -8.87
N ALA A 56 8.35 9.41 -8.04
CA ALA A 56 9.29 10.52 -8.09
C ALA A 56 9.95 10.64 -9.48
N SER A 57 10.23 9.49 -10.12
CA SER A 57 10.81 9.46 -11.48
C SER A 57 9.80 9.77 -12.60
N ALA A 58 8.51 9.95 -12.26
CA ALA A 58 7.45 10.34 -13.21
C ALA A 58 7.10 11.84 -13.14
N CYS A 59 7.82 12.61 -12.34
CA CYS A 59 7.63 14.06 -12.17
C CYS A 59 8.97 14.78 -12.18
N ASP A 60 9.00 16.07 -11.85
CA ASP A 60 10.17 16.92 -11.86
C ASP A 60 11.13 16.73 -10.66
N GLU A 61 10.82 15.81 -9.75
CA GLU A 61 11.69 15.50 -8.60
C GLU A 61 12.87 14.61 -8.97
N ALA A 62 12.66 13.65 -9.88
CA ALA A 62 13.70 12.69 -10.27
C ALA A 62 13.56 12.23 -11.71
N ASP A 63 14.60 11.60 -12.23
CA ASP A 63 14.55 10.83 -13.48
C ASP A 63 15.05 9.41 -13.24
N ASN A 64 14.69 8.52 -14.14
CA ASN A 64 15.14 7.13 -14.13
C ASN A 64 16.16 6.91 -15.27
N ASN A 65 17.37 6.52 -14.92
CA ASN A 65 18.44 6.30 -15.92
C ASN A 65 18.20 5.10 -16.82
N GLN A 66 17.23 4.22 -16.47
CA GLN A 66 16.86 3.06 -17.26
C GLN A 66 15.95 3.46 -18.42
N GLN A 67 16.50 3.64 -19.60
CA GLN A 67 15.74 4.07 -20.78
C GLN A 67 14.60 3.12 -21.17
N SER A 68 14.71 1.83 -20.80
CA SER A 68 13.65 0.84 -21.00
C SER A 68 12.59 0.80 -19.89
N SER A 69 12.76 1.57 -18.82
CA SER A 69 11.79 1.62 -17.73
C SER A 69 10.45 2.17 -18.20
N SER A 70 9.36 1.59 -17.73
CA SER A 70 8.01 2.06 -18.07
C SER A 70 7.74 3.48 -17.57
N VAL A 71 8.46 3.95 -16.55
CA VAL A 71 8.35 5.33 -16.04
C VAL A 71 8.73 6.37 -17.09
N GLN A 72 9.62 6.03 -18.03
CA GLN A 72 10.03 6.92 -19.12
C GLN A 72 8.86 7.34 -20.03
N LYS A 73 7.75 6.59 -20.03
CA LYS A 73 6.55 6.99 -20.76
C LYS A 73 5.95 8.29 -20.24
N PHE A 74 6.02 8.54 -18.94
CA PHE A 74 5.59 9.82 -18.36
C PHE A 74 6.52 10.94 -18.80
N ASN A 75 7.83 10.76 -18.68
CA ASN A 75 8.85 11.77 -19.00
C ASN A 75 8.86 12.15 -20.49
N THR A 76 8.60 11.20 -21.37
CA THR A 76 8.54 11.41 -22.83
C THR A 76 7.14 11.77 -23.35
N GLY A 77 6.11 11.77 -22.50
CA GLY A 77 4.73 12.02 -22.90
C GLY A 77 4.15 10.95 -23.82
N SER A 78 4.73 9.74 -23.84
CA SER A 78 4.30 8.65 -24.73
C SER A 78 3.24 7.73 -24.10
N TRP A 79 2.80 7.99 -22.89
CA TRP A 79 1.71 7.25 -22.26
C TRP A 79 0.34 7.72 -22.74
N ASN A 80 -0.60 6.81 -22.79
CA ASN A 80 -1.99 7.07 -23.20
C ASN A 80 -2.90 5.95 -22.67
N ALA A 81 -4.23 6.03 -22.95
CA ALA A 81 -5.21 5.06 -22.49
C ALA A 81 -4.94 3.61 -22.91
N GLN A 82 -4.23 3.38 -24.03
CA GLN A 82 -3.85 2.05 -24.52
C GLN A 82 -2.47 1.59 -24.02
N SER A 83 -1.68 2.51 -23.48
CA SER A 83 -0.32 2.26 -23.03
C SER A 83 -0.04 3.04 -21.74
N ASN A 84 -0.76 2.69 -20.68
CA ASN A 84 -0.65 3.30 -19.37
C ASN A 84 0.25 2.43 -18.46
N PRO A 85 1.40 2.91 -17.99
CA PRO A 85 2.26 2.17 -17.07
C PRO A 85 1.67 2.04 -15.65
N ASP A 86 0.65 2.82 -15.31
CA ASP A 86 -0.08 2.78 -14.03
C ASP A 86 -1.53 2.27 -14.22
N ASP A 87 -1.74 1.31 -15.13
CA ASP A 87 -3.04 0.69 -15.32
C ASP A 87 -3.29 -0.41 -14.29
N LEU A 88 -4.01 -0.06 -13.24
CA LEU A 88 -4.37 -0.94 -12.12
C LEU A 88 -5.89 -1.20 -12.05
N TYR A 89 -6.64 -0.87 -13.11
CA TYR A 89 -8.10 -0.98 -13.13
C TYR A 89 -8.59 -2.39 -12.79
N SER A 90 -8.11 -3.37 -13.52
CA SER A 90 -8.49 -4.78 -13.30
C SER A 90 -8.03 -5.30 -11.94
N GLN A 91 -6.84 -4.90 -11.50
CA GLN A 91 -6.28 -5.32 -10.20
C GLN A 91 -7.16 -4.87 -9.04
N PHE A 92 -7.56 -3.61 -9.01
CA PHE A 92 -8.38 -3.09 -7.91
C PHE A 92 -9.80 -3.64 -7.92
N TYR A 93 -10.42 -3.85 -9.09
CA TYR A 93 -11.72 -4.53 -9.12
C TYR A 93 -11.66 -6.00 -8.69
N GLN A 94 -10.58 -6.71 -9.01
CA GLN A 94 -10.35 -8.05 -8.47
C GLN A 94 -10.20 -8.02 -6.94
N ALA A 95 -9.49 -7.04 -6.40
CA ALA A 95 -9.33 -6.88 -4.96
C ALA A 95 -10.66 -6.53 -4.27
N ILE A 96 -11.47 -5.64 -4.84
CA ILE A 96 -12.82 -5.33 -4.36
C ILE A 96 -13.72 -6.58 -4.38
N ARG A 97 -13.66 -7.36 -5.47
CA ARG A 97 -14.39 -8.64 -5.55
C ARG A 97 -13.96 -9.60 -4.45
N SER A 98 -12.65 -9.73 -4.20
CA SER A 98 -12.10 -10.58 -3.13
C SER A 98 -12.56 -10.12 -1.75
N ALA A 99 -12.58 -8.82 -1.49
CA ALA A 99 -13.08 -8.26 -0.25
C ALA A 99 -14.59 -8.52 -0.05
N ASN A 100 -15.39 -8.36 -1.10
CA ASN A 100 -16.82 -8.66 -1.06
C ASN A 100 -17.10 -10.14 -0.86
N ASP A 101 -16.33 -11.02 -1.51
CA ASP A 101 -16.46 -12.48 -1.32
C ASP A 101 -16.05 -12.90 0.09
N PHE A 102 -14.97 -12.33 0.62
CA PHE A 102 -14.56 -12.53 2.01
C PHE A 102 -15.66 -12.11 3.00
N LEU A 103 -16.26 -10.93 2.82
CA LEU A 103 -17.34 -10.45 3.69
C LEU A 103 -18.55 -11.39 3.64
N ARG A 104 -18.93 -11.85 2.45
CA ARG A 104 -20.01 -12.84 2.26
C ARG A 104 -19.68 -14.19 2.94
N LEU A 105 -18.49 -14.72 2.70
CA LEU A 105 -18.07 -15.99 3.29
C LEU A 105 -18.00 -15.93 4.81
N SER A 106 -17.50 -14.83 5.37
CA SER A 106 -17.36 -14.65 6.81
C SER A 106 -18.69 -14.53 7.56
N ASP A 107 -19.82 -14.38 6.86
CA ASP A 107 -21.14 -14.45 7.49
C ASP A 107 -21.45 -15.84 8.05
N THR A 108 -20.88 -16.88 7.47
CA THR A 108 -21.11 -18.29 7.86
C THR A 108 -19.82 -19.02 8.23
N VAL A 109 -18.76 -18.88 7.43
CA VAL A 109 -17.48 -19.57 7.63
C VAL A 109 -16.71 -18.92 8.78
N ASN A 110 -16.28 -19.75 9.72
CA ASN A 110 -15.57 -19.32 10.94
C ASN A 110 -16.30 -18.21 11.73
N ASN A 111 -17.60 -18.04 11.53
CA ASN A 111 -18.39 -17.10 12.31
C ASN A 111 -18.58 -17.66 13.73
N PRO A 112 -18.11 -16.94 14.78
CA PRO A 112 -18.16 -17.45 16.15
C PRO A 112 -19.58 -17.69 16.70
N GLN A 113 -20.61 -17.13 16.06
CA GLN A 113 -22.00 -17.44 16.42
C GLN A 113 -22.41 -18.87 16.07
N TYR A 114 -21.75 -19.50 15.08
CA TYR A 114 -22.08 -20.82 14.58
C TYR A 114 -20.95 -21.83 14.76
N THR A 115 -19.70 -21.36 14.74
CA THR A 115 -18.49 -22.18 14.85
C THR A 115 -17.72 -21.87 16.13
N PHE A 116 -16.85 -22.80 16.57
CA PHE A 116 -15.99 -22.64 17.76
C PHE A 116 -16.75 -22.54 19.11
N ARG A 117 -18.04 -22.89 19.14
CA ARG A 117 -18.87 -22.81 20.37
C ARG A 117 -18.38 -23.75 21.46
N GLU A 118 -17.68 -24.81 21.11
CA GLU A 118 -17.05 -25.76 22.05
C GLU A 118 -15.95 -25.06 22.87
N TYR A 119 -15.27 -24.07 22.31
CA TYR A 119 -14.23 -23.32 23.03
C TYR A 119 -14.81 -22.36 24.07
N GLU A 120 -16.03 -21.88 23.89
CA GLU A 120 -16.65 -20.90 24.80
C GLU A 120 -16.62 -21.36 26.26
N LYS A 121 -16.80 -22.66 26.50
CA LYS A 121 -16.81 -23.23 27.86
C LYS A 121 -15.49 -23.88 28.27
N GLY A 122 -14.78 -24.49 27.33
CA GLY A 122 -13.54 -25.22 27.58
C GLY A 122 -12.27 -24.37 27.50
N GLU A 123 -12.23 -23.46 26.52
CA GLU A 123 -11.09 -22.62 26.20
C GLU A 123 -11.55 -21.17 25.91
N PRO A 124 -12.07 -20.46 26.94
CA PRO A 124 -12.72 -19.16 26.74
C PRO A 124 -11.79 -18.09 26.14
N GLU A 125 -10.48 -18.14 26.42
CA GLU A 125 -9.49 -17.24 25.79
C GLU A 125 -9.35 -17.50 24.29
N LYS A 126 -9.35 -18.76 23.88
CA LYS A 126 -9.30 -19.14 22.47
C LYS A 126 -10.58 -18.69 21.75
N TYR A 127 -11.73 -18.85 22.38
CA TYR A 127 -13.01 -18.37 21.84
C TYR A 127 -12.99 -16.85 21.66
N ALA A 128 -12.59 -16.10 22.69
CA ALA A 128 -12.48 -14.63 22.61
C ALA A 128 -11.54 -14.17 21.50
N THR A 129 -10.43 -14.87 21.29
CA THR A 129 -9.50 -14.60 20.18
C THR A 129 -10.17 -14.84 18.82
N LYS A 130 -10.93 -15.92 18.66
CA LYS A 130 -11.67 -16.19 17.41
C LYS A 130 -12.72 -15.11 17.14
N VAL A 131 -13.45 -14.68 18.16
CA VAL A 131 -14.42 -13.56 18.07
C VAL A 131 -13.73 -12.28 17.64
N PHE A 132 -12.67 -11.90 18.34
CA PHE A 132 -11.89 -10.70 18.02
C PHE A 132 -11.37 -10.71 16.58
N ASN A 133 -10.71 -11.80 16.18
CA ASN A 133 -10.14 -11.91 14.84
C ASN A 133 -11.21 -11.86 13.74
N TRP A 134 -12.36 -12.48 13.98
CA TRP A 134 -13.46 -12.44 13.02
C TRP A 134 -13.97 -11.01 12.79
N HIS A 135 -14.18 -10.24 13.86
CA HIS A 135 -14.55 -8.82 13.76
C HIS A 135 -13.44 -8.01 13.05
N ALA A 136 -12.22 -8.16 13.50
CA ALA A 136 -11.08 -7.43 12.98
C ALA A 136 -10.85 -7.69 11.47
N TYR A 137 -10.92 -8.94 11.02
CA TYR A 137 -10.77 -9.29 9.61
C TYR A 137 -11.87 -8.68 8.73
N ARG A 138 -13.10 -8.60 9.24
CA ARG A 138 -14.22 -7.99 8.53
C ARG A 138 -14.08 -6.46 8.41
N LEU A 139 -13.59 -5.81 9.46
CA LEU A 139 -13.29 -4.37 9.43
C LEU A 139 -12.16 -4.07 8.43
N ASP A 140 -11.09 -4.86 8.46
CA ASP A 140 -9.99 -4.73 7.51
C ASP A 140 -10.47 -4.92 6.05
N ALA A 141 -11.31 -5.93 5.80
CA ALA A 141 -11.88 -6.17 4.47
C ALA A 141 -12.75 -4.99 4.00
N SER A 142 -13.54 -4.40 4.90
CA SER A 142 -14.40 -3.26 4.60
C SER A 142 -13.56 -1.99 4.33
N PHE A 143 -12.49 -1.78 5.09
CA PHE A 143 -11.54 -0.69 4.84
C PHE A 143 -10.85 -0.88 3.48
N LEU A 144 -10.31 -2.06 3.20
CA LEU A 144 -9.62 -2.35 1.95
C LEU A 144 -10.55 -2.16 0.74
N LYS A 145 -11.83 -2.52 0.86
CA LYS A 145 -12.83 -2.24 -0.16
C LYS A 145 -12.95 -0.72 -0.43
N ALA A 146 -13.03 0.10 0.61
CA ALA A 146 -13.08 1.55 0.47
C ALA A 146 -11.76 2.11 -0.11
N TYR A 147 -10.61 1.60 0.34
CA TYR A 147 -9.29 1.96 -0.18
C TYR A 147 -9.15 1.66 -1.68
N TYR A 148 -9.57 0.49 -2.14
CA TYR A 148 -9.48 0.14 -3.56
C TYR A 148 -10.44 0.94 -4.44
N HIS A 149 -11.60 1.36 -3.93
CA HIS A 149 -12.46 2.32 -4.63
C HIS A 149 -11.80 3.71 -4.71
N PHE A 150 -11.09 4.15 -3.65
CA PHE A 150 -10.31 5.38 -3.69
C PHE A 150 -9.19 5.32 -4.75
N GLU A 151 -8.43 4.22 -4.80
CA GLU A 151 -7.36 4.02 -5.77
C GLU A 151 -7.86 4.00 -7.22
N LEU A 152 -9.04 3.43 -7.46
CA LEU A 152 -9.73 3.50 -8.74
C LEU A 152 -10.17 4.92 -9.07
N TRP A 153 -10.88 5.58 -8.16
CA TRP A 153 -11.36 6.93 -8.37
C TRP A 153 -10.22 7.93 -8.63
N LYS A 154 -9.15 7.84 -7.86
CA LYS A 154 -7.96 8.69 -7.98
C LYS A 154 -7.36 8.65 -9.40
N ARG A 155 -7.42 7.49 -10.08
CA ARG A 155 -6.84 7.27 -11.40
C ARG A 155 -7.83 7.45 -12.55
N TYR A 156 -9.07 7.08 -12.36
CA TYR A 156 -10.04 6.93 -13.46
C TYR A 156 -11.25 7.87 -13.36
N GLY A 157 -11.37 8.65 -12.30
CA GLY A 157 -12.50 9.57 -12.08
C GLY A 157 -13.80 8.81 -11.82
N ASP A 158 -14.76 8.93 -12.73
CA ASP A 158 -16.02 8.20 -12.62
C ASP A 158 -15.78 6.69 -12.73
N ILE A 159 -16.20 5.95 -11.72
CA ILE A 159 -16.02 4.49 -11.62
C ILE A 159 -17.31 3.80 -11.20
N ALA A 160 -17.42 2.52 -11.48
CA ALA A 160 -18.53 1.72 -10.99
C ALA A 160 -18.31 1.32 -9.52
N ILE A 161 -19.30 1.54 -8.66
CA ILE A 161 -19.26 1.12 -7.26
C ILE A 161 -19.70 -0.34 -7.15
N ALA A 162 -18.79 -1.22 -6.75
CA ALA A 162 -19.07 -2.64 -6.49
C ALA A 162 -19.16 -2.88 -4.97
N ASP A 163 -20.30 -2.57 -4.37
CA ASP A 163 -20.55 -2.62 -2.92
C ASP A 163 -20.77 -4.03 -2.37
N LYS A 164 -21.05 -5.00 -3.23
CA LYS A 164 -21.30 -6.41 -2.92
C LYS A 164 -20.65 -7.34 -3.94
N LEU A 165 -20.65 -8.64 -3.63
CA LEU A 165 -20.27 -9.66 -4.62
C LEU A 165 -21.31 -9.69 -5.75
N LEU A 166 -20.90 -9.30 -6.94
CA LEU A 166 -21.73 -9.23 -8.13
C LEU A 166 -21.70 -10.54 -8.90
N THR A 167 -22.83 -10.94 -9.46
CA THR A 167 -22.92 -11.92 -10.54
C THR A 167 -22.40 -11.31 -11.84
N GLU A 168 -22.11 -12.14 -12.83
CA GLU A 168 -21.66 -11.66 -14.15
C GLU A 168 -22.66 -10.69 -14.79
N SER A 169 -23.96 -11.01 -14.74
CA SER A 169 -25.01 -10.17 -15.28
C SER A 169 -25.13 -8.82 -14.57
N GLU A 170 -24.98 -8.78 -13.23
CA GLU A 170 -24.95 -7.54 -12.44
C GLU A 170 -23.72 -6.70 -12.80
N ALA A 171 -22.55 -7.34 -12.92
CA ALA A 171 -21.30 -6.66 -13.25
C ALA A 171 -21.35 -6.03 -14.65
N LEU A 172 -21.93 -6.71 -15.63
CA LEU A 172 -22.11 -6.19 -16.99
C LEU A 172 -23.13 -5.05 -17.08
N ALA A 173 -24.09 -4.99 -16.16
CA ALA A 173 -25.10 -3.94 -16.08
C ALA A 173 -24.67 -2.75 -15.21
N LEU A 174 -23.52 -2.83 -14.55
CA LEU A 174 -23.05 -1.80 -13.63
C LEU A 174 -22.57 -0.57 -14.40
N GLU A 175 -23.18 0.57 -14.17
CA GLU A 175 -22.79 1.85 -14.77
C GLU A 175 -21.75 2.57 -13.92
N ARG A 176 -21.04 3.51 -14.53
CA ARG A 176 -20.12 4.40 -13.79
C ARG A 176 -20.91 5.37 -12.93
N THR A 177 -20.46 5.56 -11.73
CA THR A 177 -20.96 6.53 -10.77
C THR A 177 -20.14 7.82 -10.89
N PRO A 178 -20.74 9.01 -10.87
CA PRO A 178 -20.00 10.27 -10.87
C PRO A 178 -18.98 10.34 -9.73
N GLY A 179 -17.79 10.89 -10.01
CA GLY A 179 -16.68 10.88 -9.10
C GLY A 179 -16.98 11.49 -7.73
N GLN A 180 -17.82 12.52 -7.66
CA GLN A 180 -18.24 13.12 -6.39
C GLN A 180 -19.09 12.15 -5.54
N GLU A 181 -19.97 11.39 -6.17
CA GLU A 181 -20.77 10.36 -5.48
C GLU A 181 -19.91 9.19 -5.03
N VAL A 182 -18.86 8.84 -5.79
CA VAL A 182 -17.86 7.85 -5.36
C VAL A 182 -17.12 8.33 -4.11
N VAL A 183 -16.73 9.59 -4.06
CA VAL A 183 -16.10 10.18 -2.86
C VAL A 183 -17.02 10.07 -1.64
N GLU A 184 -18.29 10.46 -1.77
CA GLU A 184 -19.24 10.36 -0.67
C GLU A 184 -19.50 8.90 -0.23
N TYR A 185 -19.55 7.96 -1.17
CA TYR A 185 -19.60 6.53 -0.84
C TYR A 185 -18.41 6.08 0.01
N ILE A 186 -17.19 6.45 -0.39
CA ILE A 186 -15.96 6.11 0.34
C ILE A 186 -15.96 6.75 1.73
N VAL A 187 -16.26 8.04 1.81
CA VAL A 187 -16.28 8.78 3.09
C VAL A 187 -17.32 8.19 4.03
N HIS A 188 -18.51 7.88 3.54
CA HIS A 188 -19.56 7.25 4.35
C HIS A 188 -19.13 5.87 4.89
N ALA A 189 -18.47 5.06 4.06
CA ALA A 189 -17.93 3.77 4.48
C ALA A 189 -16.89 3.95 5.61
N LEU A 190 -15.96 4.90 5.46
CA LEU A 190 -14.93 5.18 6.46
C LEU A 190 -15.52 5.75 7.77
N ASP A 191 -16.53 6.63 7.67
CA ASP A 191 -17.25 7.15 8.84
C ASP A 191 -17.98 6.06 9.63
N SER A 192 -18.50 5.07 8.92
CA SER A 192 -19.14 3.91 9.53
C SER A 192 -18.14 2.98 10.21
N LEU A 193 -16.92 2.89 9.68
CA LEU A 193 -15.87 2.00 10.21
C LEU A 193 -15.18 2.55 11.46
N ALA A 194 -14.95 3.85 11.54
CA ALA A 194 -14.17 4.46 12.60
C ALA A 194 -14.66 4.09 14.03
N PRO A 195 -15.96 4.17 14.37
CA PRO A 195 -16.47 3.77 15.69
C PRO A 195 -16.38 2.26 15.94
N MET A 196 -16.42 1.42 14.90
CA MET A 196 -16.29 -0.03 15.05
C MET A 196 -14.88 -0.44 15.50
N TYR A 197 -13.85 0.35 15.18
CA TYR A 197 -12.51 0.13 15.71
C TYR A 197 -12.40 0.49 17.19
N ASP A 198 -13.22 1.41 17.73
CA ASP A 198 -13.32 1.66 19.18
C ASP A 198 -13.92 0.46 19.90
N GLU A 199 -14.93 -0.17 19.30
CA GLU A 199 -15.51 -1.41 19.84
C GLU A 199 -14.48 -2.54 19.83
N LEU A 200 -13.68 -2.65 18.76
CA LEU A 200 -12.61 -3.64 18.66
C LEU A 200 -11.52 -3.44 19.72
N GLU A 201 -11.11 -2.18 19.99
CA GLU A 201 -10.19 -1.87 21.08
C GLU A 201 -10.77 -2.20 22.45
N THR A 202 -12.09 -2.03 22.64
CA THR A 202 -12.76 -2.44 23.86
C THR A 202 -12.72 -3.96 24.04
N MET A 203 -12.92 -4.73 22.96
CA MET A 203 -12.78 -6.19 22.99
C MET A 203 -11.35 -6.62 23.34
N LYS A 204 -10.35 -5.91 22.84
CA LYS A 204 -8.93 -6.14 23.11
C LYS A 204 -8.61 -6.07 24.60
N ASN A 205 -9.22 -5.13 25.30
CA ASN A 205 -8.96 -4.84 26.69
C ASN A 205 -9.85 -5.65 27.65
N THR A 206 -10.58 -6.67 27.18
CA THR A 206 -11.38 -7.54 28.04
C THR A 206 -10.51 -8.51 28.83
N GLN A 207 -11.07 -9.05 29.94
CA GLN A 207 -10.39 -10.02 30.80
C GLN A 207 -9.90 -11.30 30.10
N TYR A 208 -10.42 -11.59 28.89
CA TYR A 208 -10.05 -12.79 28.12
C TYR A 208 -8.85 -12.57 27.21
N THR A 209 -8.54 -11.35 26.86
CA THR A 209 -7.46 -11.05 25.94
C THR A 209 -6.15 -10.66 26.63
N ASN A 210 -6.20 -10.20 27.89
CA ASN A 210 -5.04 -9.78 28.71
C ASN A 210 -4.00 -8.92 27.99
N GLY A 211 -4.35 -8.29 26.88
CA GLY A 211 -3.42 -7.52 26.04
C GLY A 211 -2.35 -8.35 25.31
N LYS A 212 -2.19 -9.63 25.62
CA LYS A 212 -1.08 -10.46 25.11
C LYS A 212 -1.20 -10.88 23.65
N TRP A 213 -2.39 -10.86 23.09
CA TRP A 213 -2.65 -11.45 21.78
C TRP A 213 -2.49 -10.49 20.62
N ILE A 214 -2.47 -9.20 20.90
CA ILE A 214 -2.70 -8.16 19.92
C ILE A 214 -1.47 -7.31 19.69
N ASP A 215 -0.47 -7.41 20.56
CA ASP A 215 0.76 -6.62 20.49
C ASP A 215 1.63 -6.89 19.25
N ASN A 216 1.36 -7.95 18.49
CA ASN A 216 2.19 -8.35 17.34
C ASN A 216 1.48 -8.20 15.99
N GLN A 217 0.40 -7.42 15.91
CA GLN A 217 -0.33 -7.22 14.64
C GLN A 217 0.03 -5.90 13.96
N TYR A 218 1.31 -5.60 13.90
CA TYR A 218 1.80 -4.45 13.14
C TYR A 218 1.49 -4.60 11.64
N GLY A 219 1.23 -3.49 10.98
CA GLY A 219 0.84 -3.45 9.57
C GLY A 219 -0.64 -3.74 9.34
N ARG A 220 -1.44 -3.94 10.38
CA ARG A 220 -2.90 -4.01 10.27
C ARG A 220 -3.54 -2.62 10.26
N ILE A 221 -4.73 -2.59 9.69
CA ILE A 221 -5.55 -1.38 9.68
C ILE A 221 -5.96 -1.02 11.11
N THR A 222 -5.88 0.26 11.42
CA THR A 222 -6.25 0.86 12.72
C THR A 222 -7.28 1.96 12.51
N LYS A 223 -7.91 2.45 13.57
CA LYS A 223 -8.74 3.64 13.51
C LYS A 223 -8.00 4.84 12.89
N GLY A 224 -6.72 4.99 13.22
CA GLY A 224 -5.89 6.03 12.65
C GLY A 224 -5.76 5.91 11.14
N ALA A 225 -5.60 4.70 10.61
CA ALA A 225 -5.56 4.45 9.16
C ALA A 225 -6.90 4.80 8.48
N VAL A 226 -8.03 4.49 9.13
CA VAL A 226 -9.38 4.84 8.62
C VAL A 226 -9.54 6.35 8.51
N LEU A 227 -9.20 7.09 9.57
CA LEU A 227 -9.31 8.55 9.62
C LEU A 227 -8.31 9.22 8.65
N ALA A 228 -7.09 8.71 8.56
CA ALA A 228 -6.07 9.22 7.65
C ALA A 228 -6.47 9.02 6.17
N LEU A 229 -7.05 7.86 5.83
CA LEU A 229 -7.58 7.64 4.48
C LEU A 229 -8.72 8.60 4.17
N LYS A 230 -9.66 8.84 5.12
CA LYS A 230 -10.74 9.82 4.95
C LYS A 230 -10.20 11.22 4.67
N ALA A 231 -9.21 11.67 5.44
CA ALA A 231 -8.58 12.97 5.23
C ALA A 231 -7.95 13.07 3.83
N ARG A 232 -7.28 12.01 3.39
CA ARG A 232 -6.65 11.95 2.06
C ARG A 232 -7.70 11.97 0.94
N VAL A 233 -8.76 11.18 1.04
CA VAL A 233 -9.86 11.15 0.04
C VAL A 233 -10.47 12.54 -0.13
N LEU A 234 -10.80 13.21 0.98
CA LEU A 234 -11.38 14.56 0.97
C LEU A 234 -10.42 15.61 0.41
N LEU A 235 -9.13 15.51 0.74
CA LEU A 235 -8.10 16.42 0.22
C LEU A 235 -7.93 16.29 -1.30
N TYR A 236 -7.90 15.05 -1.80
CA TYR A 236 -7.86 14.81 -3.25
C TYR A 236 -9.13 15.31 -3.94
N ALA A 237 -10.28 15.09 -3.34
CA ALA A 237 -11.56 15.57 -3.89
C ALA A 237 -11.65 17.11 -3.93
N ALA A 238 -11.03 17.79 -2.96
CA ALA A 238 -10.98 19.25 -2.90
C ALA A 238 -10.07 19.91 -3.94
N SER A 239 -9.21 19.12 -4.61
CA SER A 239 -8.23 19.66 -5.58
C SER A 239 -8.90 20.22 -6.83
N PRO A 240 -8.28 21.22 -7.50
CA PRO A 240 -8.80 21.78 -8.75
C PRO A 240 -9.06 20.73 -9.85
N LEU A 241 -8.27 19.65 -9.86
CA LEU A 241 -8.42 18.55 -10.82
C LEU A 241 -9.79 17.88 -10.72
N ASN A 242 -10.30 17.71 -9.49
CA ASN A 242 -11.54 16.99 -9.21
C ASN A 242 -12.74 17.91 -8.97
N SER A 243 -12.51 19.23 -8.99
CA SER A 243 -13.55 20.24 -8.81
C SER A 243 -14.16 20.65 -10.16
N PRO A 244 -15.49 20.67 -10.33
CA PRO A 244 -16.14 21.14 -11.55
C PRO A 244 -15.79 22.58 -11.92
N SER A 245 -15.42 23.40 -10.92
CA SER A 245 -15.02 24.80 -11.14
C SER A 245 -13.57 24.96 -11.60
N GLY A 246 -12.74 23.91 -11.53
CA GLY A 246 -11.30 23.97 -11.72
C GLY A 246 -10.55 24.77 -10.64
N GLN A 247 -11.20 25.02 -9.50
CA GLN A 247 -10.64 25.69 -8.33
C GLN A 247 -10.73 24.77 -7.11
N TYR A 248 -9.98 25.07 -6.06
CA TYR A 248 -10.12 24.35 -4.80
C TYR A 248 -11.55 24.46 -4.25
N ASP A 249 -12.12 23.33 -3.86
CA ASP A 249 -13.42 23.30 -3.19
C ASP A 249 -13.22 23.60 -1.70
N ALA A 250 -13.70 24.76 -1.26
CA ALA A 250 -13.51 25.24 0.12
C ALA A 250 -14.23 24.36 1.16
N GLU A 251 -15.38 23.79 0.84
CA GLU A 251 -16.12 22.91 1.75
C GLU A 251 -15.39 21.58 1.91
N LEU A 252 -14.93 20.97 0.81
CA LEU A 252 -14.14 19.75 0.88
C LEU A 252 -12.78 19.97 1.55
N CYS A 253 -12.14 21.13 1.37
CA CYS A 253 -10.92 21.51 2.12
C CYS A 253 -11.18 21.56 3.63
N ASP A 254 -12.28 22.15 4.07
CA ASP A 254 -12.65 22.20 5.51
C ASP A 254 -12.94 20.80 6.05
N ARG A 255 -13.69 19.98 5.30
CA ARG A 255 -13.93 18.57 5.66
C ARG A 255 -12.61 17.76 5.76
N ALA A 256 -11.67 17.96 4.83
CA ALA A 256 -10.36 17.32 4.86
C ALA A 256 -9.54 17.76 6.09
N ALA A 257 -9.53 19.06 6.39
CA ALA A 257 -8.85 19.59 7.56
C ALA A 257 -9.40 19.03 8.87
N ARG A 258 -10.74 18.92 8.99
CA ARG A 258 -11.38 18.30 10.16
C ARG A 258 -11.00 16.82 10.28
N ALA A 259 -11.04 16.07 9.18
CA ALA A 259 -10.65 14.67 9.20
C ALA A 259 -9.17 14.46 9.57
N ALA A 260 -8.29 15.37 9.14
CA ALA A 260 -6.88 15.36 9.56
C ALA A 260 -6.74 15.70 11.06
N ALA A 261 -7.51 16.67 11.56
CA ALA A 261 -7.55 16.99 12.98
C ALA A 261 -8.04 15.80 13.83
N ASP A 262 -8.97 14.99 13.33
CA ASP A 262 -9.43 13.78 14.03
C ASP A 262 -8.26 12.77 14.22
N VAL A 263 -7.34 12.63 13.25
CA VAL A 263 -6.14 11.81 13.39
C VAL A 263 -5.22 12.38 14.48
N ILE A 264 -4.97 13.69 14.45
CA ILE A 264 -4.13 14.38 15.45
C ILE A 264 -4.72 14.20 16.86
N ASN A 265 -6.03 14.36 16.98
CA ASN A 265 -6.75 14.27 18.27
C ASN A 265 -6.76 12.85 18.86
N LEU A 266 -6.41 11.81 18.10
CA LEU A 266 -6.19 10.48 18.68
C LEU A 266 -5.01 10.48 19.66
N GLY A 267 -4.03 11.39 19.50
CA GLY A 267 -2.85 11.46 20.37
C GLY A 267 -1.95 10.22 20.29
N LEU A 268 -2.07 9.42 19.22
CA LEU A 268 -1.32 8.18 19.03
C LEU A 268 -0.05 8.36 18.19
N TYR A 269 -0.01 9.44 17.40
CA TYR A 269 1.05 9.70 16.42
C TYR A 269 1.78 10.99 16.75
N SER A 270 3.03 11.07 16.34
CA SER A 270 3.88 12.24 16.60
C SER A 270 4.97 12.34 15.55
N THR A 271 5.29 13.56 15.13
CA THR A 271 6.44 13.88 14.27
C THR A 271 7.72 14.12 15.10
N ASN A 272 7.75 13.70 16.35
CA ASN A 272 8.88 13.89 17.27
C ASN A 272 9.96 12.80 17.09
N ILE A 273 10.36 12.58 15.86
CA ILE A 273 11.44 11.67 15.47
C ILE A 273 12.26 12.39 14.40
N SER A 274 13.58 12.12 14.31
CA SER A 274 14.37 12.72 13.25
C SER A 274 13.93 12.24 11.88
N TYR A 275 14.10 13.06 10.85
CA TYR A 275 13.73 12.71 9.47
C TYR A 275 14.43 11.42 9.02
N ARG A 276 15.70 11.24 9.37
CA ARG A 276 16.47 10.05 9.08
C ARG A 276 15.94 8.82 9.84
N ASP A 277 15.76 8.94 11.15
CA ASP A 277 15.32 7.82 11.99
C ASP A 277 13.92 7.35 11.59
N MET A 278 13.04 8.26 11.21
CA MET A 278 11.71 7.92 10.71
C MET A 278 11.76 6.97 9.51
N GLN A 279 12.72 7.15 8.60
CA GLN A 279 12.89 6.30 7.41
C GLN A 279 13.45 4.91 7.76
N PHE A 280 14.31 4.82 8.77
CA PHE A 280 15.02 3.59 9.12
C PHE A 280 14.42 2.84 10.30
N ASP A 281 13.63 3.50 11.14
CA ASP A 281 13.00 2.84 12.30
C ASP A 281 11.86 1.92 11.86
N ARG A 282 12.17 0.64 11.79
CA ARG A 282 11.20 -0.44 11.52
C ARG A 282 10.55 -0.98 12.78
N SER A 283 10.77 -0.35 13.92
CA SER A 283 10.15 -0.78 15.17
C SER A 283 8.65 -0.47 15.16
N SER A 284 7.93 -1.13 16.03
CA SER A 284 6.52 -0.83 16.31
C SER A 284 6.32 0.49 17.04
N SER A 285 7.42 1.06 17.50
CA SER A 285 7.44 2.31 18.26
C SER A 285 7.72 3.54 17.39
N ASN A 286 7.87 3.39 16.06
CA ASN A 286 7.97 4.54 15.17
C ASN A 286 6.70 5.40 15.29
N PRO A 287 6.79 6.62 15.87
CA PRO A 287 5.61 7.40 16.23
C PRO A 287 4.90 8.03 15.02
N GLU A 288 5.53 8.09 13.84
CA GLU A 288 4.90 8.63 12.64
C GLU A 288 4.09 7.58 11.87
N ASN A 289 4.34 6.28 12.08
CA ASN A 289 3.69 5.23 11.32
C ASN A 289 2.22 5.09 11.68
N ILE A 290 1.34 5.40 10.73
CA ILE A 290 -0.11 5.17 10.83
C ILE A 290 -0.45 3.79 10.27
N LEU A 291 0.06 3.49 9.09
CA LEU A 291 -0.07 2.19 8.40
C LEU A 291 1.17 1.98 7.54
N ASP A 292 1.90 0.91 7.78
CA ASP A 292 3.11 0.59 7.05
C ASP A 292 3.07 -0.82 6.43
N ASN A 293 3.76 -0.97 5.33
CA ASN A 293 3.99 -2.28 4.72
C ASN A 293 5.25 -2.90 5.33
N ARG A 294 5.10 -4.08 5.92
CA ARG A 294 6.19 -4.82 6.56
C ARG A 294 6.53 -6.08 5.78
N PRO A 295 7.43 -6.00 4.81
CA PRO A 295 7.87 -7.19 4.09
C PRO A 295 8.60 -8.14 5.04
N ASN A 296 8.50 -9.44 4.77
CA ASN A 296 9.24 -10.46 5.51
C ASN A 296 10.75 -10.18 5.47
N ILE A 297 11.42 -10.36 6.61
CA ILE A 297 12.88 -10.32 6.70
C ILE A 297 13.45 -11.36 5.71
N GLY A 298 14.30 -10.91 4.78
CA GLY A 298 14.91 -11.75 3.75
C GLY A 298 14.36 -11.57 2.34
N ASN A 299 13.27 -10.88 2.15
CA ASN A 299 12.88 -10.41 0.83
C ASN A 299 13.59 -9.07 0.56
N PHE A 300 14.66 -9.12 -0.23
CA PHE A 300 15.27 -7.91 -0.76
C PHE A 300 14.23 -7.14 -1.55
N ASN A 301 14.04 -5.88 -1.17
CA ASN A 301 13.21 -5.01 -1.95
C ASN A 301 13.92 -4.72 -3.28
N SER A 302 13.27 -4.98 -4.39
CA SER A 302 13.79 -4.65 -5.73
C SER A 302 14.15 -3.16 -5.86
N MET A 303 13.50 -2.29 -5.08
CA MET A 303 13.81 -0.87 -4.99
C MET A 303 15.27 -0.62 -4.60
N GLU A 304 15.79 -1.27 -3.56
CA GLU A 304 17.18 -1.11 -3.11
C GLU A 304 18.15 -1.54 -4.20
N THR A 305 17.91 -2.72 -4.78
CA THR A 305 18.75 -3.26 -5.86
C THR A 305 18.81 -2.34 -7.08
N TRP A 306 17.70 -1.70 -7.44
CA TRP A 306 17.66 -0.85 -8.62
C TRP A 306 18.18 0.56 -8.35
N ASN A 307 18.04 1.09 -7.13
CA ASN A 307 18.29 2.49 -6.84
C ASN A 307 19.61 2.77 -6.13
N TYR A 308 20.29 1.77 -5.57
CA TYR A 308 21.62 1.98 -4.96
C TYR A 308 22.64 2.50 -5.97
N PRO A 309 23.62 3.31 -5.52
CA PRO A 309 24.75 3.70 -6.34
C PRO A 309 25.49 2.46 -6.84
N LYS A 310 25.88 2.50 -8.12
CA LYS A 310 26.69 1.45 -8.71
C LYS A 310 28.08 1.45 -8.04
N GLY A 311 28.59 0.26 -7.73
CA GLY A 311 29.92 0.09 -7.12
C GLY A 311 29.97 0.21 -5.60
N GLY A 312 28.85 0.43 -4.92
CA GLY A 312 28.78 0.34 -3.45
C GLY A 312 29.07 -1.09 -3.00
N SER A 313 30.06 -1.28 -2.14
CA SER A 313 30.35 -2.59 -1.55
C SER A 313 29.38 -2.86 -0.41
N ASP A 314 28.25 -3.50 -0.71
CA ASP A 314 27.48 -4.14 0.33
C ASP A 314 28.05 -5.54 0.58
N GLN A 315 28.52 -5.79 1.79
CA GLN A 315 29.02 -7.13 2.19
C GLN A 315 27.91 -8.21 2.12
N TYR A 316 26.66 -7.82 2.00
CA TYR A 316 25.51 -8.71 1.85
C TYR A 316 25.09 -8.92 0.40
N VAL A 317 25.66 -8.19 -0.55
CA VAL A 317 25.32 -8.27 -1.96
C VAL A 317 26.61 -8.53 -2.76
N THR A 318 26.86 -9.79 -3.04
CA THR A 318 28.09 -10.28 -3.68
C THR A 318 28.18 -9.98 -5.18
N THR A 319 27.27 -9.24 -5.74
CA THR A 319 27.29 -8.81 -7.14
C THR A 319 27.09 -7.32 -7.20
N SER A 320 27.72 -6.67 -8.14
CA SER A 320 27.65 -5.23 -8.47
C SER A 320 26.20 -4.72 -8.48
N VAL A 321 25.66 -4.44 -7.29
CA VAL A 321 24.26 -4.11 -7.08
C VAL A 321 24.16 -2.64 -6.93
N GLY A 322 23.35 -2.09 -7.73
CA GLY A 322 23.05 -0.69 -7.83
C GLY A 322 23.04 -0.32 -9.30
N ASN A 323 21.85 0.08 -9.76
CA ASN A 323 21.68 0.50 -11.14
C ASN A 323 21.57 2.02 -11.25
N ASN A 324 21.69 2.76 -10.12
CA ASN A 324 21.45 4.21 -10.05
C ASN A 324 20.14 4.58 -10.76
N ALA A 325 19.09 3.79 -10.58
CA ALA A 325 17.92 3.94 -11.43
C ALA A 325 17.20 5.27 -11.21
N THR A 326 17.03 5.68 -9.95
CA THR A 326 16.42 6.97 -9.62
C THR A 326 17.51 7.98 -9.28
N CYS A 327 17.60 9.02 -10.09
CA CYS A 327 18.51 10.14 -9.88
C CYS A 327 17.68 11.40 -9.61
N PRO A 328 18.04 12.22 -8.61
CA PRO A 328 17.36 13.49 -8.39
C PRO A 328 17.52 14.40 -9.60
N SER A 329 16.46 15.11 -9.94
CA SER A 329 16.54 16.14 -10.96
C SER A 329 17.27 17.37 -10.40
N GLN A 330 17.82 18.20 -11.28
CA GLN A 330 18.36 19.50 -10.85
C GLN A 330 17.28 20.38 -10.23
N ASN A 331 16.03 20.28 -10.69
CA ASN A 331 14.90 21.01 -10.12
C ASN A 331 14.69 20.69 -8.65
N LEU A 332 14.79 19.41 -8.26
CA LEU A 332 14.70 19.02 -6.86
C LEU A 332 15.90 19.56 -6.06
N VAL A 333 17.11 19.45 -6.60
CA VAL A 333 18.32 19.98 -5.95
C VAL A 333 18.20 21.47 -5.72
N ASP A 334 17.73 22.22 -6.71
CA ASP A 334 17.57 23.68 -6.63
C ASP A 334 16.43 24.11 -5.69
N ALA A 335 15.42 23.24 -5.49
CA ALA A 335 14.31 23.51 -4.59
C ALA A 335 14.70 23.51 -3.11
N TYR A 336 15.82 22.88 -2.74
CA TYR A 336 16.34 23.00 -1.39
C TYR A 336 16.98 24.36 -1.18
N GLU A 337 16.53 25.09 -0.17
CA GLU A 337 17.08 26.40 0.20
C GLU A 337 18.40 26.25 0.97
N THR A 338 19.12 27.35 1.14
CA THR A 338 20.22 27.42 2.10
C THR A 338 19.68 27.64 3.51
N VAL A 339 20.40 27.14 4.53
CA VAL A 339 19.96 27.25 5.94
C VAL A 339 19.75 28.70 6.40
N ASP A 340 20.53 29.62 5.85
CA ASP A 340 20.51 31.06 6.20
C ASP A 340 19.71 31.91 5.22
N GLY A 341 19.11 31.34 4.18
CA GLY A 341 18.38 32.05 3.14
C GLY A 341 19.27 32.82 2.14
N SER A 342 20.58 32.59 2.17
CA SER A 342 21.50 33.15 1.19
C SER A 342 21.34 32.49 -0.19
N ALA A 343 21.87 33.12 -1.23
CA ALA A 343 21.97 32.49 -2.54
C ALA A 343 22.93 31.29 -2.47
N VAL A 344 22.64 30.25 -3.24
CA VAL A 344 23.52 29.09 -3.40
C VAL A 344 24.84 29.52 -4.00
N ASP A 345 25.95 29.08 -3.40
CA ASP A 345 27.30 29.34 -3.94
C ASP A 345 27.51 28.50 -5.20
N PRO A 346 27.75 29.10 -6.38
CA PRO A 346 27.96 28.34 -7.60
C PRO A 346 29.27 27.54 -7.61
N ASP A 347 30.24 27.90 -6.79
CA ASP A 347 31.53 27.19 -6.68
C ASP A 347 31.43 26.01 -5.67
N ASP A 348 30.46 26.06 -4.74
CA ASP A 348 30.14 24.95 -3.81
C ASP A 348 28.62 24.80 -3.66
N PRO A 349 27.94 24.26 -4.68
CA PRO A 349 26.48 24.29 -4.77
C PRO A 349 25.77 23.36 -3.75
N TYR A 350 26.50 22.55 -3.06
CA TYR A 350 25.95 21.59 -2.08
C TYR A 350 26.20 22.00 -0.62
N ALA A 351 26.99 23.08 -0.39
CA ALA A 351 27.23 23.57 0.95
C ALA A 351 26.04 24.38 1.50
N ASN A 352 25.90 24.36 2.83
CA ASN A 352 24.95 25.19 3.57
C ASN A 352 23.48 25.03 3.13
N ARG A 353 23.10 23.84 2.68
CA ARG A 353 21.73 23.52 2.25
C ARG A 353 20.85 23.11 3.42
N ASP A 354 19.53 23.14 3.23
CA ASP A 354 18.56 22.57 4.16
C ASP A 354 19.03 21.19 4.64
N PRO A 355 18.98 20.88 5.94
CA PRO A 355 19.44 19.58 6.46
C PRO A 355 18.82 18.37 5.76
N ARG A 356 17.58 18.49 5.27
CA ARG A 356 16.90 17.41 4.52
C ARG A 356 17.57 17.10 3.17
N PHE A 357 18.29 18.07 2.60
CA PHE A 357 19.09 17.84 1.39
C PHE A 357 20.05 16.69 1.60
N TYR A 358 20.83 16.71 2.68
CA TYR A 358 21.85 15.71 2.99
C TYR A 358 21.26 14.34 3.40
N GLU A 359 19.96 14.28 3.70
CA GLU A 359 19.27 13.04 4.00
C GLU A 359 18.58 12.41 2.77
N THR A 360 18.41 13.17 1.70
CA THR A 360 17.66 12.75 0.50
C THR A 360 18.50 12.69 -0.76
N ILE A 361 19.53 13.51 -0.86
CA ILE A 361 20.38 13.64 -2.05
C ILE A 361 21.76 13.08 -1.72
N LEU A 362 22.22 12.14 -2.53
CA LEU A 362 23.55 11.56 -2.46
C LEU A 362 24.44 12.19 -3.54
N CYS A 363 25.45 12.92 -3.13
CA CYS A 363 26.36 13.65 -4.00
C CYS A 363 27.65 12.90 -4.26
N ASN A 364 28.37 13.29 -5.31
CA ASN A 364 29.72 12.81 -5.53
C ASN A 364 30.63 13.23 -4.37
N GLY A 365 31.39 12.28 -3.81
CA GLY A 365 32.24 12.47 -2.65
C GLY A 365 31.59 12.08 -1.31
N ASP A 366 30.28 11.89 -1.26
CA ASP A 366 29.58 11.42 -0.07
C ASP A 366 29.97 9.97 0.28
N THR A 367 29.69 9.57 1.50
CA THR A 367 29.87 8.20 1.94
C THR A 367 28.54 7.44 1.88
N PHE A 368 28.54 6.30 1.21
CA PHE A 368 27.42 5.36 1.18
C PHE A 368 27.93 3.94 1.43
N ASN A 369 27.40 3.26 2.43
CA ASN A 369 27.84 1.90 2.85
C ASN A 369 29.36 1.78 2.99
N ASP A 370 29.97 2.68 3.74
CA ASP A 370 31.41 2.75 4.00
C ASP A 370 32.31 2.97 2.76
N ALA A 371 31.71 3.30 1.62
CA ALA A 371 32.44 3.63 0.39
C ALA A 371 32.16 5.06 -0.05
N THR A 372 33.18 5.71 -0.64
CA THR A 372 33.01 7.03 -1.26
C THR A 372 32.27 6.90 -2.58
N VAL A 373 31.24 7.71 -2.77
CA VAL A 373 30.50 7.80 -4.03
C VAL A 373 31.33 8.53 -5.08
N GLU A 374 31.68 7.84 -6.15
CA GLU A 374 32.43 8.36 -7.29
C GLU A 374 31.55 8.38 -8.54
N SER A 375 30.74 9.42 -8.70
CA SER A 375 29.77 9.54 -9.81
C SER A 375 30.34 10.18 -11.07
N PHE A 376 31.62 10.51 -11.10
CA PHE A 376 32.31 11.08 -12.27
C PHE A 376 32.66 9.99 -13.31
N VAL A 377 32.98 10.40 -14.51
CA VAL A 377 33.39 9.49 -15.61
C VAL A 377 34.63 8.71 -15.21
N GLY A 378 34.55 7.39 -15.16
CA GLY A 378 35.63 6.50 -14.73
C GLY A 378 35.64 6.20 -13.23
N GLY A 379 34.84 6.88 -12.42
CA GLY A 379 34.63 6.56 -11.00
C GLY A 379 33.79 5.28 -10.81
N LEU A 380 33.74 4.75 -9.59
CA LEU A 380 33.04 3.48 -9.28
C LEU A 380 31.57 3.49 -9.64
N ALA A 381 30.88 4.61 -9.45
CA ALA A 381 29.48 4.81 -9.82
C ALA A 381 29.30 5.52 -11.17
N GLY A 382 30.40 5.84 -11.86
CA GLY A 382 30.41 6.63 -13.08
C GLY A 382 30.19 5.84 -14.37
N ILE A 383 29.99 6.57 -15.47
CA ILE A 383 29.90 6.00 -16.81
C ILE A 383 31.27 5.42 -17.20
N ASN A 384 31.27 4.29 -17.92
CA ASN A 384 32.44 3.55 -18.40
C ASN A 384 33.28 2.86 -17.31
N ASN A 385 32.77 2.68 -16.12
CA ASN A 385 33.34 1.73 -15.18
C ASN A 385 32.91 0.31 -15.60
N THR A 386 33.87 -0.52 -16.00
CA THR A 386 33.63 -1.90 -16.48
C THR A 386 33.90 -2.94 -15.40
N ASN A 387 34.20 -2.54 -14.16
CA ASN A 387 34.47 -3.45 -13.06
C ASN A 387 33.21 -3.92 -12.34
#